data_373da9bf9cd30ff7ed453dd62ed678e2
#
_entry.id   373da9bf9cd30ff7ed453dd62ed678e2
#
_cell.length_a   1.000
_cell.length_b   1.000
_cell.length_c   1.000
_cell.angle_alpha   90.00
_cell.angle_beta   90.00
_cell.angle_gamma   90.00
#
_symmetry.space_group_name_H-M   'P 1'
#
loop_
_entity.id
_entity.type
_entity.pdbx_description
1 polymer ?
#
loop_
_entity_poly.entity_id
_entity_poly.type
_entity_poly.pdbx_seq_one_letter_code
_entity_poly.pdbx_strand_id
1 'polypeptide(L)'
;MAEEIALKDQSEKTMPEEERNLFGALEEKIGHLLTKYQELMKENDKLAAEVDAEREKRIRLEKRMELLSQDRENVKTRIDQLLHRLRSVDL
;
A
#
# COMPACT_ATOMS: atom_id res chain seq x y z
N MET A 1 31.44 25.30 -1.19
CA MET A 1 30.07 25.65 -1.65
C MET A 1 30.02 26.94 -2.43
N ALA A 2 30.55 28.03 -1.89
CA ALA A 2 30.56 29.30 -2.62
C ALA A 2 31.37 29.26 -3.91
N GLU A 3 32.45 28.51 -3.96
CA GLU A 3 33.29 28.34 -5.14
C GLU A 3 32.59 27.55 -6.24
N GLU A 4 31.82 26.53 -5.89
CA GLU A 4 31.03 25.73 -6.87
C GLU A 4 29.94 26.58 -7.51
N ILE A 5 29.25 27.42 -6.76
CA ILE A 5 28.20 28.31 -7.26
C ILE A 5 28.81 29.35 -8.20
N ALA A 6 29.96 29.92 -7.86
CA ALA A 6 30.67 30.89 -8.70
C ALA A 6 31.14 30.28 -10.03
N LEU A 7 31.67 29.06 -10.01
CA LEU A 7 32.09 28.32 -11.19
C LEU A 7 30.89 27.98 -12.10
N LYS A 8 29.78 27.61 -11.53
CA LYS A 8 28.56 27.32 -12.26
C LYS A 8 28.02 28.59 -12.96
N ASP A 9 27.98 29.72 -12.28
CA ASP A 9 27.57 30.99 -12.84
C ASP A 9 28.48 31.44 -13.98
N GLN A 10 29.78 31.29 -13.84
CA GLN A 10 30.75 31.61 -14.90
C GLN A 10 30.57 30.70 -16.10
N SER A 11 30.34 29.41 -15.88
CA SER A 11 30.09 28.44 -16.92
C SER A 11 28.84 28.79 -17.73
N GLU A 12 27.76 29.17 -17.06
CA GLU A 12 26.53 29.60 -17.71
C GLU A 12 26.69 30.89 -18.52
N LYS A 13 27.49 31.84 -18.03
CA LYS A 13 27.77 33.10 -18.74
C LYS A 13 28.61 32.92 -19.98
N THR A 14 29.47 31.91 -20.04
CA THR A 14 30.37 31.64 -21.17
C THR A 14 29.79 30.69 -22.20
N MET A 15 28.65 30.05 -21.90
CA MET A 15 27.97 29.15 -22.82
C MET A 15 27.23 29.92 -23.93
N PRO A 16 27.22 29.40 -25.17
CA PRO A 16 26.33 29.87 -26.20
C PRO A 16 24.86 29.77 -25.77
N GLU A 17 24.04 30.63 -26.30
CA GLU A 17 22.61 30.73 -25.97
C GLU A 17 21.85 29.42 -26.17
N GLU A 18 22.15 28.71 -27.26
CA GLU A 18 21.56 27.38 -27.54
C GLU A 18 21.91 26.33 -26.47
N GLU A 19 23.17 26.30 -26.04
CA GLU A 19 23.61 25.39 -24.99
C GLU A 19 22.99 25.74 -23.65
N ARG A 20 22.81 27.02 -23.33
CA ARG A 20 22.10 27.45 -22.13
C ARG A 20 20.64 27.01 -22.13
N ASN A 21 19.96 27.11 -23.27
CA ASN A 21 18.58 26.65 -23.42
C ASN A 21 18.47 25.15 -23.25
N LEU A 22 19.39 24.37 -23.84
CA LEU A 22 19.46 22.93 -23.66
C LEU A 22 19.71 22.53 -22.21
N PHE A 23 20.62 23.24 -21.56
CA PHE A 23 20.96 23.00 -20.16
C PHE A 23 19.78 23.31 -19.25
N GLY A 24 19.07 24.42 -19.47
CA GLY A 24 17.85 24.79 -18.76
C GLY A 24 16.75 23.77 -18.93
N ALA A 25 16.55 23.27 -20.15
CA ALA A 25 15.57 22.23 -20.44
C ALA A 25 15.93 20.91 -19.72
N LEU A 26 17.20 20.60 -19.64
CA LEU A 26 17.68 19.41 -18.93
C LEU A 26 17.43 19.54 -17.43
N GLU A 27 17.70 20.71 -16.85
CA GLU A 27 17.43 20.98 -15.43
C GLU A 27 15.95 20.84 -15.11
N GLU A 28 15.07 21.36 -15.97
CA GLU A 28 13.62 21.21 -15.80
C GLU A 28 13.20 19.75 -15.84
N LYS A 29 13.72 18.96 -16.76
CA LYS A 29 13.42 17.54 -16.86
C LYS A 29 13.87 16.78 -15.61
N ILE A 30 15.05 17.08 -15.11
CA ILE A 30 15.56 16.50 -13.86
C ILE A 30 14.66 16.85 -12.69
N GLY A 31 14.25 18.12 -12.59
CA GLY A 31 13.31 18.59 -11.58
C GLY A 31 11.97 17.85 -11.63
N HIS A 32 11.42 17.67 -12.81
CA HIS A 32 10.18 16.90 -13.00
C HIS A 32 10.35 15.43 -12.61
N LEU A 33 11.45 14.82 -12.99
CA LEU A 33 11.75 13.42 -12.62
C LEU A 33 11.88 13.24 -11.12
N LEU A 34 12.55 14.16 -10.45
CA LEU A 34 12.68 14.13 -8.99
C LEU A 34 11.33 14.28 -8.30
N THR A 35 10.49 15.20 -8.78
CA THR A 35 9.15 15.40 -8.25
C THR A 35 8.29 14.14 -8.42
N LYS A 36 8.31 13.55 -9.62
CA LYS A 36 7.59 12.31 -9.89
C LYS A 36 8.09 11.15 -9.04
N TYR A 37 9.39 11.05 -8.85
CA TYR A 37 9.99 10.04 -8.00
C TYR A 37 9.49 10.15 -6.55
N GLN A 38 9.47 11.36 -6.02
CA GLN A 38 8.98 11.61 -4.67
C GLN A 38 7.49 11.30 -4.54
N GLU A 39 6.69 11.66 -5.53
CA GLU A 39 5.26 11.33 -5.58
C GLU A 39 5.03 9.82 -5.61
N LEU A 40 5.81 9.10 -6.44
CA LEU A 40 5.73 7.65 -6.52
C LEU A 40 6.15 6.96 -5.23
N MET A 41 7.15 7.48 -4.55
CA MET A 41 7.55 6.97 -3.23
C MET A 41 6.43 7.11 -2.21
N LYS A 42 5.79 8.27 -2.16
CA LYS A 42 4.66 8.52 -1.27
C LYS A 42 3.48 7.60 -1.59
N GLU A 43 3.17 7.45 -2.86
CA GLU A 43 2.12 6.56 -3.33
C GLU A 43 2.42 5.11 -2.97
N ASN A 44 3.66 4.69 -3.15
CA ASN A 44 4.10 3.34 -2.79
C ASN A 44 3.95 3.08 -1.29
N ASP A 45 4.40 4.01 -0.45
CA ASP A 45 4.27 3.91 1.00
C ASP A 45 2.80 3.84 1.42
N LYS A 46 1.97 4.65 0.81
CA LYS A 46 0.52 4.67 1.05
C LYS A 46 -0.13 3.33 0.68
N LEU A 47 0.19 2.81 -0.50
CA LEU A 47 -0.33 1.52 -0.97
C LEU A 47 0.14 0.37 -0.08
N ALA A 48 1.39 0.38 0.35
CA ALA A 48 1.91 -0.62 1.28
C ALA A 48 1.14 -0.62 2.60
N ALA A 49 0.85 0.56 3.15
CA ALA A 49 0.05 0.70 4.37
C ALA A 49 -1.39 0.22 4.17
N GLU A 50 -2.00 0.51 3.03
CA GLU A 50 -3.34 0.03 2.68
C GLU A 50 -3.39 -1.49 2.56
N VAL A 51 -2.39 -2.09 1.92
CA VAL A 51 -2.27 -3.54 1.80
C VAL A 51 -2.16 -4.21 3.17
N ASP A 52 -1.35 -3.67 4.06
CA ASP A 52 -1.20 -4.20 5.42
C ASP A 52 -2.51 -4.11 6.21
N ALA A 53 -3.22 -2.99 6.11
CA ALA A 53 -4.52 -2.80 6.74
C ALA A 53 -5.57 -3.80 6.21
N GLU A 54 -5.60 -4.03 4.89
CA GLU A 54 -6.51 -4.98 4.27
C GLU A 54 -6.18 -6.42 4.68
N ARG A 55 -4.90 -6.78 4.80
CA ARG A 55 -4.47 -8.09 5.28
C ARG A 55 -4.94 -8.35 6.71
N GLU A 56 -4.81 -7.37 7.59
CA GLU A 56 -5.28 -7.48 8.97
C GLU A 56 -6.80 -7.67 9.05
N LYS A 57 -7.54 -6.93 8.26
CA LYS A 57 -8.99 -7.09 8.15
C LYS A 57 -9.36 -8.49 7.67
N ARG A 58 -8.66 -8.99 6.66
CA ARG A 58 -8.89 -10.33 6.12
C ARG A 58 -8.66 -11.40 7.18
N ILE A 59 -7.56 -11.31 7.91
CA ILE A 59 -7.24 -12.26 8.97
C ILE A 59 -8.33 -12.26 10.05
N ARG A 60 -8.79 -11.08 10.46
CA ARG A 60 -9.87 -10.96 11.45
C ARG A 60 -11.18 -11.56 10.95
N LEU A 61 -11.52 -11.30 9.69
CA LEU A 61 -12.73 -11.85 9.07
C LEU A 61 -12.65 -13.37 8.92
N GLU A 62 -11.52 -13.92 8.53
CA GLU A 62 -11.29 -15.35 8.44
C GLU A 62 -11.47 -16.03 9.80
N LYS A 63 -10.90 -15.47 10.86
CA LYS A 63 -11.08 -15.97 12.23
C LYS A 63 -12.54 -15.93 12.67
N ARG A 64 -13.24 -14.85 12.34
CA ARG A 64 -14.66 -14.71 12.66
C ARG A 64 -15.51 -15.74 11.92
N MET A 65 -15.22 -15.97 10.65
CA MET A 65 -15.89 -17.00 9.86
C MET A 65 -15.64 -18.39 10.43
N GLU A 66 -14.42 -18.68 10.84
CA GLU A 66 -14.07 -19.95 11.47
C GLU A 66 -14.82 -20.17 12.78
N LEU A 67 -14.89 -19.16 13.64
CA LEU A 67 -15.67 -19.22 14.88
C LEU A 67 -17.15 -19.44 14.62
N LEU A 68 -17.72 -18.72 13.66
CA LEU A 68 -19.11 -18.90 13.27
C LEU A 68 -19.40 -20.29 12.71
N SER A 69 -18.47 -20.84 11.93
CA SER A 69 -18.56 -22.22 11.43
C SER A 69 -18.54 -23.24 12.56
N GLN A 70 -17.65 -23.06 13.54
CA GLN A 70 -17.60 -23.92 14.72
C GLN A 70 -18.86 -23.85 15.55
N ASP A 71 -19.38 -22.64 15.78
CA ASP A 71 -20.64 -22.45 16.51
C ASP A 71 -21.82 -23.12 15.78
N ARG A 72 -21.86 -23.02 14.47
CA ARG A 72 -22.86 -23.67 13.65
C ARG A 72 -22.81 -25.19 13.78
N GLU A 73 -21.62 -25.77 13.75
CA GLU A 73 -21.41 -27.20 13.93
C GLU A 73 -21.82 -27.65 15.34
N ASN A 74 -21.47 -26.85 16.34
CA ASN A 74 -21.86 -27.14 17.74
C ASN A 74 -23.39 -27.13 17.93
N VAL A 75 -24.05 -26.13 17.34
CA VAL A 75 -25.52 -26.05 17.38
C VAL A 75 -26.15 -27.23 16.65
N LYS A 76 -25.64 -27.61 15.48
CA LYS A 76 -26.09 -28.76 14.74
C LYS A 76 -25.96 -30.06 15.55
N THR A 77 -24.83 -30.28 16.18
CA THR A 77 -24.59 -31.44 17.06
C THR A 77 -25.57 -31.48 18.23
N ARG A 78 -25.86 -30.34 18.84
CA ARG A 78 -26.87 -30.24 19.92
C ARG A 78 -28.26 -30.58 19.45
N ILE A 79 -28.64 -30.10 18.29
CA ILE A 79 -29.94 -30.41 17.69
C ILE A 79 -30.06 -31.89 17.43
N ASP A 80 -29.04 -32.52 16.86
CA ASP A 80 -29.02 -33.94 16.57
C ASP A 80 -29.13 -34.77 17.87
N GLN A 81 -28.44 -34.37 18.92
CA GLN A 81 -28.53 -35.01 20.22
C GLN A 81 -29.94 -34.90 20.84
N LEU A 82 -30.56 -33.73 20.76
CA LEU A 82 -31.91 -33.51 21.24
C LEU A 82 -32.95 -34.35 20.47
N LEU A 83 -32.81 -34.41 19.15
CA LEU A 83 -33.66 -35.26 18.31
C LEU A 83 -33.51 -36.72 18.65
N HIS A 84 -32.33 -37.18 18.91
CA HIS A 84 -32.06 -38.55 19.32
C HIS A 84 -32.71 -38.88 20.66
N ARG A 85 -32.64 -37.99 21.66
CA ARG A 85 -33.29 -38.13 22.95
C ARG A 85 -34.83 -38.18 22.83
N LEU A 86 -35.39 -37.31 21.97
CA LEU A 86 -36.83 -37.31 21.72
C LEU A 86 -37.31 -38.62 21.11
N ARG A 87 -36.56 -39.19 20.17
CA ARG A 87 -36.87 -40.49 19.57
C ARG A 87 -36.81 -41.63 20.60
N SER A 88 -35.87 -41.56 21.55
CA SER A 88 -35.78 -42.56 22.64
C SER A 88 -36.97 -42.49 23.59
N VAL A 89 -37.51 -41.29 23.82
CA VAL A 89 -38.68 -41.11 24.74
C VAL A 89 -39.98 -41.57 24.10
N ASP A 90 -40.14 -41.41 22.80
CA ASP A 90 -41.34 -41.83 22.06
C ASP A 90 -41.47 -43.36 21.90
N LEU A 91 -40.39 -44.07 22.15
CA LEU A 91 -40.36 -45.51 22.11
C LEU A 91 -40.68 -46.12 23.50
#